data_02a59c7988cc3fbfd13c52588afe5fc3
#
_entry.id   02a59c7988cc3fbfd13c52588afe5fc3
#
_cell.length_a   1.000
_cell.length_b   1.000
_cell.length_c   1.000
_cell.angle_alpha   90.00
_cell.angle_beta   90.00
_cell.angle_gamma   90.00
#
_symmetry.space_group_name_H-M   'P 1'
#
loop_
_entity.id
_entity.type
_entity.pdbx_description
1 polymer ?
#
loop_
_entity_poly.entity_id
_entity_poly.type
_entity_poly.pdbx_seq_one_letter_code
_entity_poly.pdbx_strand_id
1 'polypeptide(L)'
;MKRILYILAFVLCANAVFAQNDAVQNRDTLFDGPVGSDDCQAIWFEDQAILGWATGCVITRGYTDIATQNAYASYGTDADGIGASSESTTSGVVSLGDGGVAVLTFGIPIQDGDGYDFAVFENSLNDTFLEMAFVEVSSDGEHYVRFPATSLTQTDNQITNGGAVNPREVDNLAGKHRVGWGTPFDLAQLAGSPNLDLQNITHIRLIDVVGCINPQYATRDQYGHIINDPYPTPWNSSGFDLSGVAVMNGWRPSGIETPDAPSALLKAWPNPTTGAITLYDERNGLQEIAVYDIYGKCVMNANGEGSVSVTLQLGDLPAGIYVVKANGQTQKIVKR
;
A
#
# COMPACT_ATOMS: atom_id res chain seq x y z
N MET A 1 67.04 43.66 -17.49
CA MET A 1 66.92 42.38 -16.86
C MET A 1 65.66 42.35 -15.98
N LYS A 2 64.56 41.81 -16.51
CA LYS A 2 63.30 41.71 -15.77
C LYS A 2 63.19 40.29 -15.20
N ARG A 3 63.18 40.20 -13.87
CA ARG A 3 62.94 38.93 -13.18
C ARG A 3 61.43 38.64 -13.15
N ILE A 4 60.98 37.60 -13.79
CA ILE A 4 59.64 37.09 -13.73
C ILE A 4 59.55 36.20 -12.50
N LEU A 5 58.67 36.55 -11.56
CA LEU A 5 58.37 35.80 -10.35
C LEU A 5 57.22 34.87 -10.68
N TYR A 6 57.45 33.54 -10.74
CA TYR A 6 56.40 32.55 -10.84
C TYR A 6 55.80 32.31 -9.44
N ILE A 7 54.56 32.69 -9.26
CA ILE A 7 53.79 32.36 -8.08
C ILE A 7 53.16 30.98 -8.37
N LEU A 8 53.66 29.94 -7.70
CA LEU A 8 53.07 28.62 -7.70
C LEU A 8 51.85 28.64 -6.76
N ALA A 9 50.63 28.68 -7.31
CA ALA A 9 49.41 28.49 -6.56
C ALA A 9 49.27 27.02 -6.26
N PHE A 10 49.54 26.60 -5.02
CA PHE A 10 49.15 25.32 -4.51
C PHE A 10 47.63 25.33 -4.31
N VAL A 11 46.91 24.69 -5.20
CA VAL A 11 45.49 24.33 -4.95
C VAL A 11 45.50 23.16 -3.96
N LEU A 12 45.31 23.49 -2.69
CA LEU A 12 44.92 22.46 -1.71
C LEU A 12 43.51 21.99 -2.09
N CYS A 13 43.41 20.84 -2.75
CA CYS A 13 42.18 20.03 -2.70
C CYS A 13 42.00 19.57 -1.26
N ALA A 14 41.20 20.29 -0.52
CA ALA A 14 40.63 19.82 0.72
C ALA A 14 39.69 18.65 0.34
N ASN A 15 40.20 17.42 0.41
CA ASN A 15 39.36 16.26 0.54
C ASN A 15 38.60 16.43 1.85
N ALA A 16 37.36 16.93 1.77
CA ALA A 16 36.42 16.80 2.84
C ALA A 16 36.14 15.27 2.96
N VAL A 17 36.93 14.64 3.79
CA VAL A 17 36.55 13.38 4.41
C VAL A 17 35.32 13.76 5.23
N PHE A 18 34.14 13.47 4.68
CA PHE A 18 32.97 13.38 5.50
C PHE A 18 33.31 12.29 6.53
N ALA A 19 33.68 12.72 7.72
CA ALA A 19 33.67 11.84 8.86
C ALA A 19 32.22 11.32 8.91
N GLN A 20 32.08 10.07 8.54
CA GLN A 20 30.92 9.26 8.87
C GLN A 20 30.82 9.39 10.38
N ASN A 21 29.96 10.28 10.82
CA ASN A 21 29.42 10.19 12.17
C ASN A 21 28.63 8.89 12.15
N ASP A 22 29.31 7.79 12.49
CA ASP A 22 28.71 6.64 13.08
C ASP A 22 28.05 7.15 14.38
N ALA A 23 26.91 7.81 14.25
CA ALA A 23 25.91 7.76 15.28
C ALA A 23 25.62 6.28 15.39
N VAL A 24 26.28 5.64 16.33
CA VAL A 24 25.88 4.34 16.86
C VAL A 24 24.42 4.57 17.21
N GLN A 25 23.53 4.26 16.24
CA GLN A 25 22.11 4.18 16.55
C GLN A 25 22.04 3.15 17.66
N ASN A 26 21.53 3.62 18.78
CA ASN A 26 21.40 2.78 19.96
C ASN A 26 20.56 1.57 19.50
N ARG A 27 21.19 0.41 19.34
CA ARG A 27 20.53 -0.85 18.94
C ARG A 27 19.45 -1.28 19.94
N ASP A 28 19.28 -0.51 21.03
CA ASP A 28 18.24 -0.68 22.03
C ASP A 28 16.87 -0.10 21.60
N THR A 29 16.80 0.67 20.52
CA THR A 29 15.53 1.16 19.93
C THR A 29 15.22 0.35 18.66
N LEU A 30 14.60 -0.77 18.85
CA LEU A 30 14.02 -1.57 17.76
C LEU A 30 12.73 -0.89 17.27
N PHE A 31 12.39 -1.12 16.00
CA PHE A 31 11.13 -0.65 15.40
C PHE A 31 9.94 -1.47 15.91
N ASP A 32 8.74 -1.13 15.48
CA ASP A 32 7.52 -1.87 15.81
C ASP A 32 7.63 -3.36 15.47
N GLY A 33 6.94 -4.16 16.24
CA GLY A 33 7.09 -5.61 16.22
C GLY A 33 6.19 -6.34 15.23
N PRO A 34 6.29 -7.67 15.22
CA PRO A 34 5.47 -8.52 14.38
C PRO A 34 4.00 -8.47 14.77
N VAL A 35 3.15 -9.01 13.92
CA VAL A 35 1.71 -9.14 14.17
C VAL A 35 1.46 -9.85 15.49
N GLY A 36 0.64 -9.19 16.33
CA GLY A 36 0.31 -9.69 17.68
C GLY A 36 1.20 -9.16 18.81
N SER A 37 2.23 -8.37 18.53
CA SER A 37 2.92 -7.59 19.56
C SER A 37 2.13 -6.31 19.90
N ASP A 38 2.31 -5.81 21.14
CA ASP A 38 1.56 -4.64 21.65
C ASP A 38 1.85 -3.35 20.86
N ASP A 39 2.98 -3.28 20.18
CA ASP A 39 3.45 -2.14 19.40
C ASP A 39 3.34 -2.35 17.89
N CYS A 40 2.68 -3.41 17.43
CA CYS A 40 2.49 -3.71 16.01
C CYS A 40 1.64 -2.62 15.34
N GLN A 41 2.13 -2.12 14.19
CA GLN A 41 1.45 -1.10 13.39
C GLN A 41 0.78 -1.66 12.12
N ALA A 42 0.85 -2.98 11.90
CA ALA A 42 0.31 -3.63 10.71
C ALA A 42 -1.19 -3.39 10.51
N ILE A 43 -1.59 -3.21 9.27
CA ILE A 43 -2.99 -2.98 8.88
C ILE A 43 -3.60 -4.31 8.37
N TRP A 44 -4.71 -4.73 8.96
CA TRP A 44 -5.47 -5.89 8.49
C TRP A 44 -6.17 -5.59 7.15
N PHE A 45 -6.15 -6.52 6.20
CA PHE A 45 -6.69 -6.28 4.85
C PHE A 45 -8.20 -5.99 4.80
N GLU A 46 -8.96 -6.30 5.84
CA GLU A 46 -10.36 -5.95 6.00
C GLU A 46 -10.57 -4.77 6.97
N ASP A 47 -9.51 -4.00 7.29
CA ASP A 47 -9.64 -2.84 8.15
C ASP A 47 -10.63 -1.83 7.56
N GLN A 48 -11.52 -1.31 8.40
CA GLN A 48 -12.57 -0.36 7.99
C GLN A 48 -12.02 1.01 7.58
N ALA A 49 -10.79 1.33 7.96
CA ALA A 49 -10.11 2.55 7.53
C ALA A 49 -9.68 2.48 6.05
N ILE A 50 -9.66 1.30 5.44
CA ILE A 50 -9.30 1.15 4.02
C ILE A 50 -10.40 1.74 3.15
N LEU A 51 -10.05 2.78 2.36
CA LEU A 51 -10.95 3.49 1.46
C LEU A 51 -11.05 2.84 0.08
N GLY A 52 -10.03 2.11 -0.31
CA GLY A 52 -9.91 1.48 -1.62
C GLY A 52 -8.55 0.81 -1.81
N TRP A 53 -8.33 0.33 -3.01
CA TRP A 53 -7.14 -0.43 -3.38
C TRP A 53 -6.58 0.07 -4.71
N ALA A 54 -5.33 -0.27 -5.00
CA ALA A 54 -4.74 -0.04 -6.32
C ALA A 54 -5.64 -0.57 -7.42
N THR A 55 -5.80 0.21 -8.50
CA THR A 55 -6.66 -0.11 -9.65
C THR A 55 -5.88 -0.35 -10.93
N GLY A 56 -4.59 -0.06 -10.93
CA GLY A 56 -3.66 -0.38 -12.01
C GLY A 56 -2.32 -0.81 -11.44
N CYS A 57 -1.66 -1.73 -12.14
CA CYS A 57 -0.33 -2.24 -11.80
C CYS A 57 0.43 -2.52 -13.09
N VAL A 58 1.70 -2.18 -13.13
CA VAL A 58 2.64 -2.52 -14.19
C VAL A 58 3.90 -3.09 -13.57
N ILE A 59 4.25 -4.32 -13.94
CA ILE A 59 5.41 -5.02 -13.39
C ILE A 59 6.56 -5.04 -14.38
N THR A 60 7.74 -4.62 -13.93
CA THR A 60 9.02 -4.90 -14.58
C THR A 60 9.73 -5.98 -13.78
N ARG A 61 9.77 -7.19 -14.31
CA ARG A 61 10.32 -8.35 -13.61
C ARG A 61 11.84 -8.22 -13.41
N GLY A 62 12.29 -8.50 -12.20
CA GLY A 62 13.67 -8.76 -11.86
C GLY A 62 14.06 -10.22 -12.08
N TYR A 63 15.29 -10.55 -11.77
CA TYR A 63 15.82 -11.90 -11.95
C TYR A 63 15.34 -12.86 -10.84
N THR A 64 15.34 -14.16 -11.13
CA THR A 64 15.19 -15.19 -10.09
C THR A 64 16.43 -15.31 -9.22
N ASP A 65 17.58 -14.84 -9.70
CA ASP A 65 18.84 -14.73 -8.98
C ASP A 65 19.72 -13.69 -9.69
N ILE A 66 19.95 -12.55 -9.04
CA ILE A 66 20.73 -11.43 -9.60
C ILE A 66 22.20 -11.81 -9.91
N ALA A 67 22.75 -12.78 -9.19
CA ALA A 67 24.13 -13.19 -9.41
C ALA A 67 24.32 -14.01 -10.69
N THR A 68 23.32 -14.79 -11.06
CA THR A 68 23.38 -15.65 -12.25
C THR A 68 22.66 -15.08 -13.46
N GLN A 69 21.58 -14.30 -13.25
CA GLN A 69 20.77 -13.65 -14.27
C GLN A 69 20.22 -14.61 -15.35
N ASN A 70 19.98 -15.87 -14.99
CA ASN A 70 19.59 -16.91 -15.93
C ASN A 70 18.12 -16.86 -16.33
N ALA A 71 17.26 -16.31 -15.47
CA ALA A 71 15.81 -16.21 -15.68
C ALA A 71 15.24 -15.02 -14.92
N TYR A 72 14.06 -14.56 -15.35
CA TYR A 72 13.25 -13.57 -14.63
C TYR A 72 12.20 -14.27 -13.78
N ALA A 73 11.79 -13.63 -12.65
CA ALA A 73 10.62 -14.03 -11.91
C ALA A 73 9.37 -14.00 -12.83
N SER A 74 8.45 -14.92 -12.61
CA SER A 74 7.29 -15.05 -13.52
C SER A 74 5.99 -15.51 -12.85
N TYR A 75 5.99 -15.54 -11.51
CA TYR A 75 4.78 -15.91 -10.79
C TYR A 75 3.76 -14.74 -10.78
N GLY A 76 2.49 -15.05 -11.01
CA GLY A 76 1.42 -14.05 -11.10
C GLY A 76 1.50 -13.15 -12.34
N THR A 77 0.58 -12.23 -12.43
CA THR A 77 0.45 -11.23 -13.51
C THR A 77 0.23 -9.84 -12.93
N ASP A 78 0.29 -8.79 -13.75
CA ASP A 78 -0.02 -7.41 -13.34
C ASP A 78 -1.41 -7.30 -12.67
N ALA A 79 -2.38 -8.13 -13.11
CA ALA A 79 -3.72 -8.15 -12.55
C ALA A 79 -3.78 -8.69 -11.10
N ASP A 80 -2.80 -9.47 -10.67
CA ASP A 80 -2.72 -9.99 -9.31
C ASP A 80 -2.18 -8.95 -8.31
N GLY A 81 -1.60 -7.85 -8.80
CA GLY A 81 -1.15 -6.71 -7.97
C GLY A 81 -2.23 -5.66 -7.72
N ILE A 82 -3.47 -5.84 -8.18
CA ILE A 82 -4.57 -4.88 -8.04
C ILE A 82 -5.75 -5.45 -7.25
N GLY A 83 -6.49 -4.54 -6.60
CA GLY A 83 -7.63 -4.92 -5.77
C GLY A 83 -7.21 -5.31 -4.34
N ALA A 84 -8.16 -5.89 -3.61
CA ALA A 84 -7.97 -6.23 -2.20
C ALA A 84 -7.02 -7.41 -2.02
N SER A 85 -6.10 -7.28 -1.07
CA SER A 85 -5.31 -8.39 -0.56
C SER A 85 -6.18 -9.42 0.16
N SER A 86 -5.60 -10.55 0.54
CA SER A 86 -6.27 -11.64 1.24
C SER A 86 -5.30 -12.38 2.17
N GLU A 87 -5.77 -13.41 2.85
CA GLU A 87 -4.92 -14.35 3.59
C GLU A 87 -4.30 -15.45 2.71
N SER A 88 -4.42 -15.36 1.39
CA SER A 88 -3.83 -16.33 0.49
C SER A 88 -2.35 -16.06 0.25
N THR A 89 -1.51 -17.07 0.43
CA THR A 89 -0.09 -17.03 0.14
C THR A 89 0.24 -17.37 -1.32
N THR A 90 -0.77 -17.70 -2.14
CA THR A 90 -0.55 -18.19 -3.51
C THR A 90 -1.50 -17.64 -4.56
N SER A 91 -2.58 -16.95 -4.16
CA SER A 91 -3.57 -16.40 -5.11
C SER A 91 -3.68 -14.89 -4.94
N GLY A 92 -3.78 -14.16 -6.05
CA GLY A 92 -3.80 -12.70 -6.03
C GLY A 92 -2.45 -12.12 -5.58
N VAL A 93 -1.37 -12.71 -6.09
CA VAL A 93 0.02 -12.37 -5.74
C VAL A 93 0.86 -12.31 -7.00
N VAL A 94 1.75 -11.33 -7.07
CA VAL A 94 2.68 -11.17 -8.18
C VAL A 94 4.11 -10.96 -7.68
N SER A 95 5.03 -11.83 -8.08
CA SER A 95 6.44 -11.79 -7.67
C SER A 95 7.25 -10.80 -8.48
N LEU A 96 8.03 -9.95 -7.85
CA LEU A 96 8.83 -8.95 -8.54
C LEU A 96 10.14 -9.52 -9.08
N GLY A 97 10.79 -10.43 -8.36
CA GLY A 97 12.15 -10.89 -8.65
C GLY A 97 13.22 -9.90 -8.20
N ASP A 98 14.46 -10.35 -8.09
CA ASP A 98 15.61 -9.56 -7.64
C ASP A 98 15.75 -8.25 -8.40
N GLY A 99 15.52 -7.12 -7.71
CA GLY A 99 15.54 -5.79 -8.29
C GLY A 99 14.34 -5.46 -9.19
N GLY A 100 13.30 -6.27 -9.17
CA GLY A 100 12.06 -6.03 -9.92
C GLY A 100 11.29 -4.83 -9.39
N VAL A 101 10.38 -4.31 -10.22
CA VAL A 101 9.65 -3.07 -9.95
C VAL A 101 8.17 -3.24 -10.23
N ALA A 102 7.33 -2.80 -9.31
CA ALA A 102 5.91 -2.60 -9.52
C ALA A 102 5.57 -1.11 -9.49
N VAL A 103 4.80 -0.64 -10.46
CA VAL A 103 4.21 0.71 -10.46
C VAL A 103 2.70 0.57 -10.37
N LEU A 104 2.13 1.12 -9.30
CA LEU A 104 0.70 1.06 -9.02
C LEU A 104 0.05 2.42 -9.20
N THR A 105 -1.21 2.41 -9.66
CA THR A 105 -2.07 3.59 -9.78
C THR A 105 -3.40 3.39 -9.09
N PHE A 106 -4.09 4.48 -8.78
CA PHE A 106 -5.27 4.48 -7.94
C PHE A 106 -6.43 5.21 -8.61
N GLY A 107 -7.65 4.76 -8.34
CA GLY A 107 -8.87 5.44 -8.83
C GLY A 107 -9.13 6.79 -8.17
N ILE A 108 -8.54 7.02 -7.00
CA ILE A 108 -8.52 8.28 -6.25
C ILE A 108 -7.09 8.58 -5.81
N PRO A 109 -6.60 9.83 -5.89
CA PRO A 109 -5.30 10.18 -5.33
C PRO A 109 -5.22 9.89 -3.83
N ILE A 110 -4.08 9.38 -3.36
CA ILE A 110 -3.77 9.27 -1.95
C ILE A 110 -3.37 10.65 -1.44
N GLN A 111 -3.78 10.99 -0.23
CA GLN A 111 -3.51 12.28 0.40
C GLN A 111 -2.89 12.06 1.76
N ASP A 112 -1.99 12.96 2.14
CA ASP A 112 -1.47 13.08 3.49
C ASP A 112 -2.60 13.52 4.43
N GLY A 113 -2.87 12.71 5.44
CA GLY A 113 -3.90 12.91 6.45
C GLY A 113 -3.40 12.59 7.85
N ASP A 114 -4.31 12.41 8.79
CA ASP A 114 -3.95 11.99 10.15
C ASP A 114 -3.56 10.51 10.14
N GLY A 115 -2.32 10.18 10.54
CA GLY A 115 -1.82 8.82 10.66
C GLY A 115 -1.33 8.22 9.34
N TYR A 116 -1.62 6.96 9.09
CA TYR A 116 -1.15 6.27 7.89
C TYR A 116 -2.05 6.52 6.68
N ASP A 117 -1.45 6.72 5.51
CA ASP A 117 -2.15 7.11 4.28
C ASP A 117 -2.37 5.95 3.33
N PHE A 118 -1.50 4.95 3.38
CA PHE A 118 -1.64 3.71 2.62
C PHE A 118 -0.91 2.56 3.30
N ALA A 119 -1.19 1.33 2.86
CA ALA A 119 -0.51 0.14 3.32
C ALA A 119 -0.18 -0.80 2.16
N VAL A 120 1.01 -1.42 2.20
CA VAL A 120 1.50 -2.37 1.19
C VAL A 120 1.44 -3.78 1.77
N PHE A 121 0.82 -4.70 1.02
CA PHE A 121 0.60 -6.09 1.42
C PHE A 121 1.49 -7.03 0.62
N GLU A 122 2.01 -8.01 1.31
CA GLU A 122 2.89 -9.07 0.82
C GLU A 122 2.35 -10.44 1.32
N ASN A 123 2.78 -11.56 0.74
CA ASN A 123 2.22 -12.89 1.04
C ASN A 123 3.02 -13.71 2.06
N SER A 124 3.91 -13.12 2.81
CA SER A 124 4.81 -13.77 3.76
C SER A 124 4.14 -14.85 4.61
N LEU A 125 4.73 -16.04 4.65
CA LEU A 125 4.14 -17.20 5.31
C LEU A 125 4.05 -17.07 6.83
N ASN A 126 4.91 -16.25 7.44
CA ASN A 126 5.00 -16.05 8.88
C ASN A 126 5.71 -14.73 9.21
N ASP A 127 5.84 -14.42 10.48
CA ASP A 127 6.38 -13.14 10.96
C ASP A 127 7.92 -13.01 10.84
N THR A 128 8.61 -13.95 10.22
CA THR A 128 10.08 -13.93 10.13
C THR A 128 10.63 -14.26 8.73
N PHE A 129 9.88 -14.94 7.88
CA PHE A 129 10.24 -15.09 6.47
C PHE A 129 9.72 -13.87 5.71
N LEU A 130 10.50 -12.81 5.69
CA LEU A 130 10.11 -11.51 5.17
C LEU A 130 10.97 -11.16 3.96
N GLU A 131 10.33 -10.90 2.83
CA GLU A 131 10.96 -10.38 1.60
C GLU A 131 10.59 -8.91 1.48
N MET A 132 11.59 -8.04 1.30
CA MET A 132 11.43 -6.61 1.46
C MET A 132 11.32 -5.87 0.12
N ALA A 133 10.62 -4.74 0.12
CA ALA A 133 10.65 -3.80 -0.99
C ALA A 133 10.77 -2.36 -0.51
N PHE A 134 11.52 -1.53 -1.25
CA PHE A 134 11.46 -0.08 -1.12
C PHE A 134 10.13 0.44 -1.62
N VAL A 135 9.66 1.50 -0.98
CA VAL A 135 8.43 2.19 -1.34
C VAL A 135 8.75 3.62 -1.74
N GLU A 136 8.27 4.01 -2.90
CA GLU A 136 8.41 5.36 -3.45
C GLU A 136 7.04 5.85 -3.90
N VAL A 137 6.80 7.15 -3.79
CA VAL A 137 5.55 7.79 -4.18
C VAL A 137 5.79 8.91 -5.19
N SER A 138 4.79 9.19 -6.02
CA SER A 138 4.84 10.24 -7.03
C SER A 138 3.48 10.89 -7.23
N SER A 139 3.49 12.20 -7.49
CA SER A 139 2.30 12.98 -7.84
C SER A 139 2.04 13.05 -9.35
N ASP A 140 3.05 12.75 -10.18
CA ASP A 140 3.01 12.94 -11.64
C ASP A 140 3.39 11.68 -12.45
N GLY A 141 3.87 10.61 -11.77
CA GLY A 141 4.35 9.38 -12.40
C GLY A 141 5.77 9.46 -12.98
N GLU A 142 6.44 10.59 -12.86
CA GLU A 142 7.79 10.84 -13.38
C GLU A 142 8.79 11.03 -12.24
N HIS A 143 8.48 11.89 -11.26
CA HIS A 143 9.32 12.19 -10.10
C HIS A 143 8.89 11.36 -8.92
N TYR A 144 9.74 10.43 -8.51
CA TYR A 144 9.49 9.54 -7.37
C TYR A 144 10.34 9.91 -6.18
N VAL A 145 9.73 9.91 -5.00
CA VAL A 145 10.41 10.14 -3.72
C VAL A 145 10.30 8.87 -2.88
N ARG A 146 11.45 8.37 -2.41
CA ARG A 146 11.55 7.15 -1.60
C ARG A 146 11.33 7.46 -0.13
N PHE A 147 10.59 6.58 0.55
CA PHE A 147 10.54 6.57 2.01
C PHE A 147 11.93 6.27 2.59
N PRO A 148 12.28 6.89 3.71
CA PRO A 148 13.60 6.74 4.33
C PRO A 148 13.74 5.37 4.99
N ALA A 149 14.03 4.34 4.20
CA ALA A 149 14.18 2.97 4.66
C ALA A 149 15.39 2.81 5.58
N THR A 150 15.25 2.00 6.63
CA THR A 150 16.32 1.67 7.57
C THR A 150 16.39 0.16 7.78
N SER A 151 17.61 -0.38 7.79
CA SER A 151 17.86 -1.78 8.11
C SER A 151 18.98 -1.92 9.14
N LEU A 152 18.69 -2.65 10.20
CA LEU A 152 19.63 -3.08 11.24
C LEU A 152 19.95 -4.58 11.11
N THR A 153 19.52 -5.23 10.01
CA THR A 153 19.73 -6.66 9.79
C THR A 153 21.24 -6.99 9.80
N GLN A 154 21.59 -8.11 10.39
CA GLN A 154 22.98 -8.55 10.46
C GLN A 154 23.54 -8.90 9.08
N THR A 155 24.81 -8.68 8.84
CA THR A 155 25.50 -8.97 7.58
C THR A 155 26.67 -9.93 7.72
N ASP A 156 26.78 -10.60 8.84
CA ASP A 156 27.82 -11.62 9.10
C ASP A 156 27.57 -12.90 8.29
N ASN A 157 26.29 -13.26 8.12
CA ASN A 157 25.86 -14.42 7.37
C ASN A 157 24.66 -14.08 6.48
N GLN A 158 24.67 -14.60 5.24
CA GLN A 158 23.51 -14.49 4.36
C GLN A 158 22.28 -15.17 4.99
N ILE A 159 21.18 -14.45 5.07
CA ILE A 159 19.87 -15.05 5.35
C ILE A 159 19.47 -15.84 4.10
N THR A 160 19.44 -17.16 4.21
CA THR A 160 19.08 -18.03 3.09
C THR A 160 17.57 -18.23 3.04
N ASN A 161 17.07 -18.83 1.96
CA ASN A 161 15.66 -19.20 1.85
C ASN A 161 15.18 -20.01 3.06
N GLY A 162 14.10 -19.56 3.68
CA GLY A 162 13.58 -20.08 4.95
C GLY A 162 14.33 -19.57 6.19
N GLY A 163 15.31 -18.67 6.02
CA GLY A 163 15.94 -17.96 7.12
C GLY A 163 15.00 -16.90 7.72
N ALA A 164 15.38 -16.38 8.91
CA ALA A 164 14.55 -15.45 9.66
C ALA A 164 15.12 -14.03 9.60
N VAL A 165 14.26 -13.07 9.25
CA VAL A 165 14.45 -11.64 9.45
C VAL A 165 13.69 -11.23 10.71
N ASN A 166 14.28 -10.40 11.55
CA ASN A 166 13.58 -9.83 12.67
C ASN A 166 12.84 -8.54 12.21
N PRO A 167 11.51 -8.49 12.20
CA PRO A 167 10.77 -7.30 11.75
C PRO A 167 11.11 -6.04 12.54
N ARG A 168 11.61 -6.17 13.79
CA ARG A 168 12.06 -5.04 14.60
C ARG A 168 13.38 -4.41 14.13
N GLU A 169 14.05 -5.02 13.16
CA GLU A 169 15.31 -4.52 12.61
C GLU A 169 15.12 -3.75 11.29
N VAL A 170 13.88 -3.60 10.82
CA VAL A 170 13.57 -2.91 9.55
C VAL A 170 12.45 -1.89 9.72
N ASP A 171 12.57 -0.78 8.99
CA ASP A 171 11.60 0.31 8.98
C ASP A 171 11.47 0.92 7.58
N ASN A 172 10.25 1.40 7.25
CA ASN A 172 9.94 1.98 5.95
C ASN A 172 10.30 1.07 4.76
N LEU A 173 10.18 -0.25 4.97
CA LEU A 173 10.26 -1.28 3.93
C LEU A 173 8.95 -2.05 3.91
N ALA A 174 8.34 -2.21 2.73
CA ALA A 174 7.21 -3.12 2.55
C ALA A 174 7.66 -4.57 2.77
N GLY A 175 6.73 -5.48 3.10
CA GLY A 175 7.04 -6.89 3.39
C GLY A 175 7.42 -7.19 4.84
N LYS A 176 7.27 -6.21 5.72
CA LYS A 176 7.59 -6.34 7.16
C LYS A 176 6.64 -7.27 7.92
N HIS A 177 5.45 -7.52 7.39
CA HIS A 177 4.38 -8.26 8.06
C HIS A 177 3.91 -9.44 7.22
N ARG A 178 3.43 -10.50 7.92
CA ARG A 178 2.92 -11.70 7.26
C ARG A 178 1.65 -11.46 6.45
N VAL A 179 1.29 -12.40 5.61
CA VAL A 179 0.09 -12.41 4.76
C VAL A 179 -1.17 -11.93 5.50
N GLY A 180 -1.99 -11.13 4.81
CA GLY A 180 -3.18 -10.49 5.36
C GLY A 180 -2.90 -9.21 6.15
N TRP A 181 -1.64 -8.88 6.43
CA TRP A 181 -1.24 -7.70 7.19
C TRP A 181 -0.29 -6.82 6.38
N GLY A 182 -0.75 -5.60 6.09
CA GLY A 182 0.03 -4.63 5.30
C GLY A 182 0.96 -3.78 6.16
N THR A 183 2.11 -3.44 5.61
CA THR A 183 3.02 -2.46 6.18
C THR A 183 2.49 -1.05 5.88
N PRO A 184 2.17 -0.24 6.90
CA PRO A 184 1.63 1.10 6.71
C PRO A 184 2.71 2.14 6.41
N PHE A 185 2.30 3.21 5.72
CA PHE A 185 3.15 4.35 5.36
C PHE A 185 2.43 5.66 5.60
N ASP A 186 3.15 6.64 6.16
CA ASP A 186 2.70 7.99 6.48
C ASP A 186 3.43 8.99 5.59
N LEU A 187 2.69 9.66 4.70
CA LEU A 187 3.23 10.63 3.74
C LEU A 187 3.85 11.86 4.41
N ALA A 188 3.46 12.19 5.65
CA ALA A 188 4.04 13.29 6.40
C ALA A 188 5.58 13.15 6.55
N GLN A 189 6.11 11.91 6.52
CA GLN A 189 7.55 11.64 6.52
C GLN A 189 8.29 12.24 5.31
N LEU A 190 7.58 12.50 4.21
CA LEU A 190 8.12 13.02 2.97
C LEU A 190 7.88 14.54 2.82
N ALA A 191 7.40 15.20 3.87
CA ALA A 191 7.10 16.63 3.85
C ALA A 191 8.30 17.46 3.42
N GLY A 192 8.09 18.40 2.48
CA GLY A 192 9.13 19.26 1.93
C GLY A 192 9.99 18.65 0.83
N SER A 193 9.69 17.42 0.39
CA SER A 193 10.36 16.80 -0.76
C SER A 193 10.08 17.57 -2.05
N PRO A 194 11.08 17.84 -2.89
CA PRO A 194 10.88 18.57 -4.14
C PRO A 194 10.02 17.75 -5.12
N ASN A 195 9.19 18.43 -5.90
CA ASN A 195 8.32 17.84 -6.93
C ASN A 195 7.32 16.80 -6.41
N LEU A 196 6.97 16.86 -5.12
CA LEU A 196 6.01 15.96 -4.50
C LEU A 196 4.86 16.77 -3.90
N ASP A 197 3.64 16.55 -4.38
CA ASP A 197 2.41 17.05 -3.79
C ASP A 197 1.77 15.95 -2.95
N LEU A 198 1.92 16.04 -1.63
CA LEU A 198 1.39 15.05 -0.69
C LEU A 198 -0.15 14.98 -0.69
N GLN A 199 -0.83 15.99 -1.24
CA GLN A 199 -2.28 15.98 -1.39
C GLN A 199 -2.75 15.37 -2.72
N ASN A 200 -1.81 14.84 -3.54
CA ASN A 200 -2.13 14.29 -4.85
C ASN A 200 -1.16 13.16 -5.26
N ILE A 201 -0.98 12.15 -4.43
CA ILE A 201 -0.17 10.98 -4.78
C ILE A 201 -0.99 10.09 -5.72
N THR A 202 -0.50 9.95 -6.94
CA THR A 202 -1.16 9.20 -8.03
C THR A 202 -0.50 7.86 -8.32
N HIS A 203 0.78 7.71 -7.93
CA HIS A 203 1.56 6.50 -8.17
C HIS A 203 2.32 6.08 -6.92
N ILE A 204 2.37 4.77 -6.70
CA ILE A 204 3.31 4.12 -5.79
C ILE A 204 4.21 3.21 -6.62
N ARG A 205 5.52 3.28 -6.36
CA ARG A 205 6.51 2.38 -6.97
C ARG A 205 7.14 1.54 -5.88
N LEU A 206 7.07 0.23 -6.04
CA LEU A 206 7.75 -0.75 -5.20
C LEU A 206 8.97 -1.24 -5.95
N ILE A 207 10.10 -1.35 -5.26
CA ILE A 207 11.36 -1.86 -5.83
C ILE A 207 11.85 -2.95 -4.91
N ASP A 208 11.95 -4.15 -5.42
CA ASP A 208 12.44 -5.30 -4.67
C ASP A 208 13.81 -5.04 -4.06
N VAL A 209 13.98 -5.44 -2.81
CA VAL A 209 15.26 -5.47 -2.12
C VAL A 209 15.98 -6.76 -2.46
N VAL A 210 17.12 -6.65 -3.16
CA VAL A 210 17.99 -7.81 -3.32
C VAL A 210 18.65 -8.09 -1.98
N GLY A 211 18.22 -9.11 -1.28
CA GLY A 211 18.66 -9.45 0.08
C GLY A 211 20.09 -9.97 0.19
N CYS A 212 20.85 -9.94 -0.90
CA CYS A 212 22.21 -10.44 -0.97
C CYS A 212 23.20 -9.56 -0.21
N ILE A 213 23.99 -10.12 0.70
CA ILE A 213 25.04 -9.38 1.41
C ILE A 213 26.32 -9.18 0.61
N ASN A 214 26.47 -9.81 -0.57
CA ASN A 214 27.60 -9.54 -1.45
C ASN A 214 27.53 -8.09 -1.94
N PRO A 215 28.57 -7.24 -1.67
CA PRO A 215 28.54 -5.82 -2.01
C PRO A 215 28.30 -5.51 -3.50
N GLN A 216 28.53 -6.47 -4.39
CA GLN A 216 28.30 -6.33 -5.83
C GLN A 216 26.80 -6.29 -6.16
N TYR A 217 25.94 -6.94 -5.37
CA TYR A 217 24.50 -7.08 -5.62
C TYR A 217 23.66 -6.49 -4.50
N ALA A 218 24.30 -6.20 -3.36
CA ALA A 218 23.62 -5.75 -2.14
C ALA A 218 22.80 -4.48 -2.35
N THR A 219 21.57 -4.52 -1.91
CA THR A 219 20.73 -3.34 -1.74
C THR A 219 21.04 -2.65 -0.42
N ARG A 220 20.93 -1.32 -0.38
CA ARG A 220 21.31 -0.54 0.79
C ARG A 220 20.20 0.43 1.20
N ASP A 221 20.08 0.61 2.51
CA ASP A 221 19.20 1.58 3.13
C ASP A 221 19.70 3.04 2.96
N GLN A 222 18.97 4.00 3.53
CA GLN A 222 19.31 5.43 3.45
C GLN A 222 20.67 5.79 4.09
N TYR A 223 21.20 4.96 4.97
CA TYR A 223 22.48 5.16 5.65
C TYR A 223 23.63 4.39 4.99
N GLY A 224 23.34 3.61 3.95
CA GLY A 224 24.31 2.77 3.25
C GLY A 224 24.50 1.39 3.88
N HIS A 225 23.69 1.01 4.89
CA HIS A 225 23.72 -0.35 5.45
C HIS A 225 23.15 -1.33 4.43
N ILE A 226 23.78 -2.49 4.33
CA ILE A 226 23.27 -3.59 3.50
C ILE A 226 21.99 -4.12 4.15
N ILE A 227 20.97 -4.34 3.34
CA ILE A 227 19.74 -5.01 3.75
C ILE A 227 19.91 -6.50 3.46
N ASN A 228 19.78 -7.33 4.49
CA ASN A 228 19.92 -8.79 4.39
C ASN A 228 18.54 -9.40 4.61
N ASP A 229 17.98 -9.95 3.55
CA ASP A 229 16.75 -10.73 3.59
C ASP A 229 16.94 -12.09 2.86
N PRO A 230 15.93 -12.95 2.71
CA PRO A 230 16.11 -14.27 2.14
C PRO A 230 16.70 -14.25 0.71
N TYR A 231 17.94 -14.73 0.54
CA TYR A 231 18.64 -14.80 -0.73
C TYR A 231 19.61 -16.01 -0.78
N PRO A 232 19.73 -16.72 -1.93
CA PRO A 232 18.88 -16.60 -3.12
C PRO A 232 17.53 -17.29 -2.96
N THR A 233 16.54 -16.80 -3.70
CA THR A 233 15.21 -17.41 -3.84
C THR A 233 14.97 -17.79 -5.31
N PRO A 234 15.73 -18.78 -5.89
CA PRO A 234 15.87 -18.99 -7.32
C PRO A 234 14.68 -19.72 -7.96
N TRP A 235 13.47 -19.26 -7.69
CA TRP A 235 12.22 -19.78 -8.25
C TRP A 235 11.50 -18.73 -9.08
N ASN A 236 10.44 -19.14 -9.76
CA ASN A 236 9.56 -18.22 -10.48
C ASN A 236 8.86 -17.21 -9.55
N SER A 237 8.80 -17.49 -8.26
CA SER A 237 8.28 -16.61 -7.19
C SER A 237 9.41 -15.94 -6.39
N SER A 238 10.49 -15.55 -7.04
CA SER A 238 11.62 -14.86 -6.40
C SER A 238 11.29 -13.41 -6.04
N GLY A 239 11.89 -12.93 -4.95
CA GLY A 239 11.83 -11.56 -4.47
C GLY A 239 10.47 -11.20 -3.89
N PHE A 240 10.24 -9.92 -3.66
CA PHE A 240 9.02 -9.40 -3.06
C PHE A 240 7.75 -9.84 -3.80
N ASP A 241 6.79 -10.37 -3.08
CA ASP A 241 5.53 -10.91 -3.57
C ASP A 241 4.37 -9.95 -3.27
N LEU A 242 4.08 -9.04 -4.20
CA LEU A 242 3.00 -8.06 -4.04
C LEU A 242 1.62 -8.72 -4.04
N SER A 243 0.82 -8.48 -3.00
CA SER A 243 -0.57 -8.93 -2.90
C SER A 243 -1.60 -7.80 -2.89
N GLY A 244 -1.18 -6.54 -2.78
CA GLY A 244 -2.06 -5.38 -2.92
C GLY A 244 -1.51 -4.13 -2.25
N VAL A 245 -2.08 -2.96 -2.62
CA VAL A 245 -1.82 -1.69 -1.93
C VAL A 245 -3.15 -1.03 -1.59
N ALA A 246 -3.39 -0.83 -0.28
CA ALA A 246 -4.59 -0.19 0.25
C ALA A 246 -4.40 1.31 0.39
N VAL A 247 -5.44 2.09 0.09
CA VAL A 247 -5.54 3.53 0.35
C VAL A 247 -6.27 3.72 1.68
N MET A 248 -5.70 4.48 2.61
CA MET A 248 -6.30 4.79 3.91
C MET A 248 -6.71 6.26 4.00
N ASN A 249 -5.91 7.18 3.46
CA ASN A 249 -6.28 8.57 3.27
C ASN A 249 -6.28 8.92 1.78
N GLY A 250 -7.36 9.54 1.30
CA GLY A 250 -7.49 9.85 -0.12
C GLY A 250 -8.53 10.93 -0.37
N TRP A 251 -8.45 11.51 -1.57
CA TRP A 251 -9.39 12.54 -1.99
C TRP A 251 -10.83 12.02 -1.90
N ARG A 252 -11.65 12.78 -1.18
CA ARG A 252 -13.09 12.56 -1.12
C ARG A 252 -13.79 13.79 -1.74
N PRO A 253 -14.80 13.62 -2.62
CA PRO A 253 -15.54 14.76 -3.12
C PRO A 253 -16.08 15.57 -1.94
N SER A 254 -15.70 16.85 -1.83
CA SER A 254 -16.24 17.77 -0.85
C SER A 254 -17.75 17.90 -1.13
N GLY A 255 -18.59 17.44 -0.21
CA GLY A 255 -20.05 17.47 -0.34
C GLY A 255 -20.73 16.13 -0.01
N ILE A 256 -19.96 15.04 0.17
CA ILE A 256 -20.47 13.87 0.87
C ILE A 256 -19.78 13.88 2.23
N GLU A 257 -20.36 14.58 3.20
CA GLU A 257 -20.08 14.27 4.59
C GLU A 257 -20.49 12.80 4.76
N THR A 258 -19.50 11.89 4.86
CA THR A 258 -19.80 10.63 5.53
C THR A 258 -19.97 11.02 6.98
N PRO A 259 -21.17 10.93 7.56
CA PRO A 259 -21.28 11.03 9.00
C PRO A 259 -20.30 10.00 9.58
N ASP A 260 -19.63 10.37 10.68
CA ASP A 260 -18.83 9.44 11.47
C ASP A 260 -19.53 8.10 11.46
N ALA A 261 -18.94 7.11 10.80
CA ALA A 261 -19.58 5.84 10.57
C ALA A 261 -19.67 5.06 11.88
N PRO A 262 -20.79 5.11 12.59
CA PRO A 262 -21.17 3.98 13.38
C PRO A 262 -21.80 3.01 12.39
N SER A 263 -21.16 1.88 12.18
CA SER A 263 -21.60 0.75 11.42
C SER A 263 -23.04 0.33 11.73
N ALA A 264 -24.00 0.98 11.09
CA ALA A 264 -25.34 0.46 10.90
C ALA A 264 -25.63 0.61 9.41
N LEU A 265 -25.11 -0.32 8.66
CA LEU A 265 -25.25 -0.33 7.21
C LEU A 265 -26.71 -0.58 6.89
N LEU A 266 -27.34 0.42 6.22
CA LEU A 266 -28.55 0.16 5.47
C LEU A 266 -28.26 -1.01 4.53
N LYS A 267 -28.81 -2.18 4.81
CA LYS A 267 -28.68 -3.37 3.99
C LYS A 267 -29.80 -3.45 3.00
N ALA A 268 -29.51 -3.97 1.80
CA ALA A 268 -30.51 -4.10 0.75
C ALA A 268 -30.28 -5.42 -0.01
N TRP A 269 -31.32 -6.25 -0.08
CA TRP A 269 -31.27 -7.54 -0.79
C TRP A 269 -32.65 -7.94 -1.37
N PRO A 270 -32.66 -8.74 -2.46
CA PRO A 270 -31.53 -9.11 -3.25
C PRO A 270 -30.95 -7.90 -4.01
N ASN A 271 -29.64 -7.86 -4.15
CA ASN A 271 -28.94 -6.85 -4.96
C ASN A 271 -27.79 -7.52 -5.73
N PRO A 272 -27.91 -7.73 -7.07
CA PRO A 272 -28.95 -7.23 -7.99
C PRO A 272 -30.36 -7.80 -7.75
N THR A 273 -31.39 -7.01 -8.14
CA THR A 273 -32.80 -7.38 -8.08
C THR A 273 -33.47 -7.35 -9.45
N THR A 274 -34.50 -8.18 -9.65
CA THR A 274 -35.39 -8.13 -10.84
C THR A 274 -36.68 -7.36 -10.58
N GLY A 275 -37.00 -7.03 -9.32
CA GLY A 275 -38.24 -6.34 -8.99
C GLY A 275 -38.31 -5.86 -7.55
N ALA A 276 -38.40 -6.77 -6.60
CA ALA A 276 -38.50 -6.41 -5.19
C ALA A 276 -37.13 -6.31 -4.53
N ILE A 277 -36.95 -5.39 -3.58
CA ILE A 277 -35.78 -5.26 -2.75
C ILE A 277 -36.21 -5.01 -1.30
N THR A 278 -35.61 -5.69 -0.36
CA THR A 278 -35.82 -5.46 1.07
C THR A 278 -34.69 -4.64 1.63
N LEU A 279 -35.03 -3.53 2.25
CA LEU A 279 -34.13 -2.68 3.02
C LEU A 279 -34.19 -3.09 4.48
N TYR A 280 -33.07 -2.99 5.19
CA TYR A 280 -32.97 -3.35 6.60
C TYR A 280 -32.04 -2.39 7.34
N ASP A 281 -32.52 -1.84 8.46
CA ASP A 281 -31.76 -1.02 9.40
C ASP A 281 -32.14 -1.45 10.83
N GLU A 282 -31.26 -2.21 11.46
CA GLU A 282 -31.52 -2.82 12.76
C GLU A 282 -31.59 -1.81 13.92
N ARG A 283 -30.89 -0.69 13.80
CA ARG A 283 -30.68 0.24 14.92
C ARG A 283 -31.75 1.33 15.00
N ASN A 284 -32.06 1.92 13.84
CA ASN A 284 -32.86 3.15 13.83
C ASN A 284 -34.28 2.94 13.30
N GLY A 285 -34.57 1.77 12.72
CA GLY A 285 -35.79 1.58 11.94
C GLY A 285 -35.84 2.52 10.74
N LEU A 286 -36.49 2.12 9.68
CA LEU A 286 -36.57 2.87 8.44
C LEU A 286 -37.70 3.93 8.58
N GLN A 287 -37.41 5.19 8.30
CA GLN A 287 -38.34 6.30 8.25
C GLN A 287 -38.62 6.68 6.79
N GLU A 288 -38.13 7.84 6.36
CA GLU A 288 -38.24 8.27 4.97
C GLU A 288 -37.25 7.50 4.09
N ILE A 289 -37.76 6.90 3.02
CA ILE A 289 -36.98 6.15 2.04
C ILE A 289 -37.19 6.82 0.69
N ALA A 290 -36.08 7.16 0.00
CA ALA A 290 -36.13 7.73 -1.34
C ALA A 290 -35.20 6.91 -2.27
N VAL A 291 -35.68 6.68 -3.49
CA VAL A 291 -34.92 6.01 -4.55
C VAL A 291 -34.62 7.01 -5.66
N TYR A 292 -33.36 7.10 -6.05
CA TYR A 292 -32.89 8.03 -7.07
C TYR A 292 -32.28 7.24 -8.24
N ASP A 293 -32.48 7.77 -9.44
CA ASP A 293 -31.76 7.30 -10.64
C ASP A 293 -30.32 7.89 -10.69
N ILE A 294 -29.57 7.49 -11.70
CA ILE A 294 -28.15 7.93 -11.88
C ILE A 294 -28.01 9.44 -12.16
N TYR A 295 -29.10 10.13 -12.46
CA TYR A 295 -29.13 11.59 -12.70
C TYR A 295 -29.54 12.36 -11.45
N GLY A 296 -29.76 11.66 -10.30
CA GLY A 296 -30.20 12.26 -9.05
C GLY A 296 -31.69 12.59 -9.00
N LYS A 297 -32.49 12.15 -9.98
CA LYS A 297 -33.94 12.30 -9.95
C LYS A 297 -34.54 11.29 -9.00
N CYS A 298 -35.35 11.76 -8.05
CA CYS A 298 -36.11 10.84 -7.20
C CYS A 298 -37.21 10.16 -8.03
N VAL A 299 -37.15 8.81 -8.06
CA VAL A 299 -38.06 7.97 -8.85
C VAL A 299 -39.07 7.21 -7.99
N MET A 300 -38.82 7.14 -6.67
CA MET A 300 -39.72 6.51 -5.70
C MET A 300 -39.51 7.09 -4.31
N ASN A 301 -40.60 7.26 -3.55
CA ASN A 301 -40.57 7.54 -2.12
C ASN A 301 -41.41 6.50 -1.37
N ALA A 302 -40.97 6.15 -0.17
CA ALA A 302 -41.72 5.29 0.74
C ALA A 302 -41.48 5.75 2.19
N ASN A 303 -42.39 5.38 3.10
CA ASN A 303 -42.22 5.57 4.52
C ASN A 303 -42.17 4.21 5.20
N GLY A 304 -41.10 3.98 5.98
CA GLY A 304 -40.92 2.73 6.71
C GLY A 304 -41.59 2.68 8.07
N GLU A 305 -42.16 3.82 8.53
CA GLU A 305 -42.89 3.94 9.82
C GLU A 305 -42.10 3.42 11.03
N GLY A 306 -40.76 3.51 10.97
CA GLY A 306 -39.88 3.01 12.03
C GLY A 306 -39.65 1.50 12.00
N SER A 307 -40.10 0.79 10.96
CA SER A 307 -39.87 -0.64 10.82
C SER A 307 -38.42 -0.93 10.55
N VAL A 308 -37.84 -1.98 11.15
CA VAL A 308 -36.46 -2.42 10.91
C VAL A 308 -36.24 -2.98 9.50
N SER A 309 -37.32 -3.33 8.81
CA SER A 309 -37.28 -3.92 7.45
C SER A 309 -38.44 -3.41 6.60
N VAL A 310 -38.16 -2.97 5.36
CA VAL A 310 -39.15 -2.48 4.39
C VAL A 310 -38.86 -3.07 3.02
N THR A 311 -39.87 -3.64 2.36
CA THR A 311 -39.75 -4.13 0.99
C THR A 311 -40.27 -3.11 -0.02
N LEU A 312 -39.41 -2.67 -0.94
CA LEU A 312 -39.76 -1.79 -2.06
C LEU A 312 -40.01 -2.63 -3.33
N GLN A 313 -41.02 -2.23 -4.10
CA GLN A 313 -41.32 -2.82 -5.40
C GLN A 313 -40.74 -1.92 -6.50
N LEU A 314 -39.63 -2.34 -7.10
CA LEU A 314 -38.95 -1.63 -8.16
C LEU A 314 -39.32 -2.15 -9.56
N GLY A 315 -40.34 -3.01 -9.66
CA GLY A 315 -40.72 -3.70 -10.90
C GLY A 315 -40.95 -2.75 -12.07
N ASP A 316 -41.58 -1.62 -11.82
CA ASP A 316 -41.94 -0.62 -12.84
C ASP A 316 -40.76 0.29 -13.28
N LEU A 317 -39.63 0.21 -12.57
CA LEU A 317 -38.44 0.98 -12.94
C LEU A 317 -37.65 0.25 -14.04
N PRO A 318 -37.04 0.97 -14.99
CA PRO A 318 -36.14 0.37 -15.98
C PRO A 318 -34.95 -0.39 -15.34
N ALA A 319 -34.37 -1.33 -16.07
CA ALA A 319 -33.10 -1.93 -15.66
C ALA A 319 -32.01 -0.85 -15.58
N GLY A 320 -31.23 -0.84 -14.53
CA GLY A 320 -30.23 0.20 -14.31
C GLY A 320 -29.68 0.24 -12.89
N ILE A 321 -28.92 1.29 -12.60
CA ILE A 321 -28.36 1.57 -11.27
C ILE A 321 -29.23 2.62 -10.60
N TYR A 322 -29.55 2.39 -9.34
CA TYR A 322 -30.31 3.29 -8.48
C TYR A 322 -29.57 3.48 -7.16
N VAL A 323 -29.85 4.61 -6.49
CA VAL A 323 -29.38 4.88 -5.13
C VAL A 323 -30.59 4.98 -4.23
N VAL A 324 -30.68 4.13 -3.23
CA VAL A 324 -31.67 4.23 -2.15
C VAL A 324 -31.06 5.03 -1.01
N LYS A 325 -31.79 6.01 -0.51
CA LYS A 325 -31.44 6.80 0.68
C LYS A 325 -32.49 6.57 1.76
N ALA A 326 -32.04 6.22 2.96
CA ALA A 326 -32.88 6.12 4.16
C ALA A 326 -32.07 6.48 5.40
N ASN A 327 -32.65 7.21 6.35
CA ASN A 327 -32.02 7.60 7.62
C ASN A 327 -30.63 8.29 7.45
N GLY A 328 -30.44 9.06 6.38
CA GLY A 328 -29.15 9.68 6.05
C GLY A 328 -28.12 8.74 5.40
N GLN A 329 -28.42 7.45 5.31
CA GLN A 329 -27.56 6.44 4.66
C GLN A 329 -27.97 6.22 3.21
N THR A 330 -27.03 5.74 2.41
CA THR A 330 -27.28 5.43 0.99
C THR A 330 -26.81 4.00 0.66
N GLN A 331 -27.58 3.34 -0.22
CA GLN A 331 -27.25 2.02 -0.74
C GLN A 331 -27.42 1.99 -2.25
N LYS A 332 -26.38 1.54 -2.96
CA LYS A 332 -26.44 1.29 -4.42
C LYS A 332 -27.26 0.04 -4.71
N ILE A 333 -28.19 0.13 -5.64
CA ILE A 333 -29.04 -0.97 -6.13
C ILE A 333 -28.81 -1.19 -7.61
N VAL A 334 -28.68 -2.43 -8.01
CA VAL A 334 -28.61 -2.84 -9.42
C VAL A 334 -29.91 -3.56 -9.76
N LYS A 335 -30.73 -2.97 -10.62
CA LYS A 335 -31.92 -3.60 -11.18
C LYS A 335 -31.61 -4.23 -12.54
N ARG A 336 -31.97 -5.48 -12.69
CA ARG A 336 -31.86 -6.26 -13.93
C ARG A 336 -33.19 -6.35 -14.67
#